data_754a025872e17aabf01374a62c016eeb
#
_entry.id   754a025872e17aabf01374a62c016eeb
#
_cell.length_a   1.000
_cell.length_b   1.000
_cell.length_c   1.000
_cell.angle_alpha   90.00
_cell.angle_beta   90.00
_cell.angle_gamma   90.00
#
_symmetry.space_group_name_H-M   'P 1'
#
loop_
_entity.id
_entity.type
_entity.pdbx_description
1 polymer ?
#
loop_
_entity_poly.entity_id
_entity_poly.type
_entity_poly.pdbx_seq_one_letter_code
_entity_poly.pdbx_strand_id
1 'polypeptide(L)'
;MADTLLRISEVTKTYGARRALDGVSLDLGAGDMVALIGPSGSGKSTLLRAAAGLVSIDAGPGRIEAFGEVVQQGGRISAEVRKIRARIGFVFQQFNLVGRLSIFTNAALGLLGRIAGVRGVAGLWSPTEKGAVMAALQRVGLAEQAVQRADTISGGQQQRVAIARVLVQRAQLVFADEPVASLDPVSARKVMDLLCDLNRREGLGVFVSLHQVDYALRYCRRIVALKDGKIAYDGPPAGLDRTALVAIYGPEIEDVFWEGEPK
;
A
#
# COMPACT_ATOMS: atom_id res chain seq x y z
N MET A 1 -0.35 19.49 -15.33
CA MET A 1 0.38 18.91 -14.19
C MET A 1 -0.51 17.81 -13.65
N ALA A 2 -0.01 16.59 -13.43
CA ALA A 2 -0.82 15.56 -12.80
C ALA A 2 -1.21 16.01 -11.39
N ASP A 3 -2.49 15.81 -11.01
CA ASP A 3 -2.96 16.18 -9.67
C ASP A 3 -2.18 15.38 -8.61
N THR A 4 -1.45 16.09 -7.74
CA THR A 4 -0.71 15.46 -6.65
C THR A 4 -1.70 14.85 -5.65
N LEU A 5 -1.67 13.51 -5.51
CA LEU A 5 -2.50 12.79 -4.54
C LEU A 5 -1.89 12.72 -3.16
N LEU A 6 -0.56 12.63 -3.07
CA LEU A 6 0.19 12.55 -1.82
C LEU A 6 1.41 13.46 -1.90
N ARG A 7 1.66 14.23 -0.86
CA ARG A 7 2.90 14.99 -0.67
C ARG A 7 3.44 14.72 0.72
N ILE A 8 4.69 14.33 0.79
CA ILE A 8 5.45 14.08 2.01
C ILE A 8 6.62 15.06 2.00
N SER A 9 6.79 15.85 3.05
CA SER A 9 7.82 16.88 3.17
C SER A 9 8.55 16.76 4.49
N GLU A 10 9.85 16.56 4.46
CA GLU A 10 10.79 16.55 5.60
C GLU A 10 10.35 15.65 6.77
N VAL A 11 9.78 14.49 6.44
CA VAL A 11 9.21 13.60 7.46
C VAL A 11 10.31 12.84 8.19
N THR A 12 10.30 13.00 9.51
CA THR A 12 11.17 12.26 10.43
C THR A 12 10.32 11.43 11.38
N LYS A 13 10.77 10.19 11.69
CA LYS A 13 10.17 9.31 12.67
C LYS A 13 11.21 8.53 13.43
N THR A 14 11.18 8.64 14.75
CA THR A 14 12.09 7.96 15.67
C THR A 14 11.33 6.98 16.56
N TYR A 15 11.90 5.83 16.84
CA TYR A 15 11.45 4.84 17.80
C TYR A 15 12.61 4.54 18.78
N GLY A 16 12.53 5.07 20.00
CA GLY A 16 13.64 5.01 20.96
C GLY A 16 14.89 5.68 20.38
N ALA A 17 16.00 4.95 20.30
CA ALA A 17 17.25 5.45 19.69
C ALA A 17 17.30 5.33 18.16
N ARG A 18 16.34 4.62 17.52
CA ARG A 18 16.35 4.34 16.09
C ARG A 18 15.55 5.37 15.32
N ARG A 19 16.18 6.08 14.40
CA ARG A 19 15.51 6.94 13.44
C ARG A 19 15.07 6.11 12.23
N ALA A 20 13.75 5.82 12.16
CA ALA A 20 13.16 5.01 11.11
C ALA A 20 12.91 5.79 9.81
N LEU A 21 12.67 7.11 9.92
CA LEU A 21 12.60 8.05 8.81
C LEU A 21 13.41 9.29 9.17
N ASP A 22 14.20 9.81 8.24
CA ASP A 22 15.10 10.93 8.45
C ASP A 22 15.00 11.95 7.30
N GLY A 23 14.09 12.92 7.45
CA GLY A 23 13.90 14.01 6.49
C GLY A 23 13.34 13.55 5.13
N VAL A 24 12.51 12.53 5.11
CA VAL A 24 11.96 11.95 3.86
C VAL A 24 11.00 12.94 3.19
N SER A 25 11.25 13.21 1.90
CA SER A 25 10.38 14.05 1.05
C SER A 25 10.13 13.34 -0.29
N LEU A 26 8.86 13.19 -0.67
CA LEU A 26 8.43 12.66 -1.97
C LEU A 26 6.97 13.05 -2.25
N ASP A 27 6.55 12.92 -3.50
CA ASP A 27 5.17 13.12 -3.94
C ASP A 27 4.70 11.96 -4.83
N LEU A 28 3.38 11.77 -4.89
CA LEU A 28 2.71 10.85 -5.82
C LEU A 28 1.56 11.57 -6.51
N GLY A 29 1.45 11.39 -7.82
CA GLY A 29 0.35 11.87 -8.64
C GLY A 29 -0.76 10.82 -8.86
N ALA A 30 -1.84 11.27 -9.48
CA ALA A 30 -2.89 10.37 -9.97
C ALA A 30 -2.32 9.45 -11.07
N GLY A 31 -2.64 8.16 -10.99
CA GLY A 31 -2.16 7.16 -11.94
C GLY A 31 -0.69 6.75 -11.75
N ASP A 32 0.01 7.27 -10.75
CA ASP A 32 1.35 6.79 -10.42
C ASP A 32 1.27 5.38 -9.83
N MET A 33 2.17 4.51 -10.27
CA MET A 33 2.45 3.22 -9.63
C MET A 33 3.91 3.21 -9.21
N VAL A 34 4.13 3.42 -7.90
CA VAL A 34 5.46 3.62 -7.30
C VAL A 34 5.80 2.45 -6.40
N ALA A 35 6.95 1.83 -6.63
CA ALA A 35 7.51 0.86 -5.70
C ALA A 35 8.35 1.56 -4.62
N LEU A 36 8.17 1.12 -3.38
CA LEU A 36 9.02 1.47 -2.25
C LEU A 36 9.88 0.26 -1.89
N ILE A 37 11.17 0.32 -2.17
CA ILE A 37 12.11 -0.78 -1.94
C ILE A 37 13.16 -0.41 -0.88
N GLY A 38 13.97 -1.37 -0.48
CA GLY A 38 15.08 -1.21 0.47
C GLY A 38 15.17 -2.36 1.46
N PRO A 39 16.29 -2.48 2.19
CA PRO A 39 16.52 -3.56 3.12
C PRO A 39 15.48 -3.61 4.25
N SER A 40 15.43 -4.76 4.94
CA SER A 40 14.59 -4.89 6.13
C SER A 40 14.94 -3.81 7.15
N GLY A 41 13.89 -3.16 7.66
CA GLY A 41 14.07 -2.09 8.65
C GLY A 41 14.50 -0.73 8.08
N SER A 42 14.54 -0.52 6.76
CA SER A 42 14.87 0.78 6.15
C SER A 42 13.81 1.87 6.36
N GLY A 43 12.61 1.53 6.88
CA GLY A 43 11.55 2.50 7.15
C GLY A 43 10.32 2.41 6.25
N LYS A 44 10.25 1.47 5.28
CA LYS A 44 9.16 1.35 4.29
C LYS A 44 7.77 1.33 4.92
N SER A 45 7.51 0.36 5.79
CA SER A 45 6.20 0.25 6.46
C SER A 45 5.89 1.45 7.35
N THR A 46 6.92 2.05 7.97
CA THR A 46 6.77 3.28 8.76
C THR A 46 6.32 4.43 7.87
N LEU A 47 6.92 4.58 6.69
CA LEU A 47 6.55 5.63 5.73
C LEU A 47 5.11 5.48 5.25
N LEU A 48 4.70 4.27 4.81
CA LEU A 48 3.32 4.01 4.38
C LEU A 48 2.31 4.26 5.50
N ARG A 49 2.60 3.82 6.71
CA ARG A 49 1.72 4.04 7.88
C ARG A 49 1.68 5.50 8.30
N ALA A 50 2.79 6.22 8.24
CA ALA A 50 2.82 7.66 8.47
C ALA A 50 2.02 8.40 7.40
N ALA A 51 2.18 8.05 6.12
CA ALA A 51 1.44 8.64 5.01
C ALA A 51 -0.08 8.46 5.14
N ALA A 52 -0.52 7.31 5.69
CA ALA A 52 -1.93 7.07 6.03
C ALA A 52 -2.38 7.72 7.36
N GLY A 53 -1.51 8.39 8.09
CA GLY A 53 -1.79 8.91 9.43
C GLY A 53 -2.04 7.83 10.49
N LEU A 54 -1.61 6.58 10.24
CA LEU A 54 -1.72 5.47 11.21
C LEU A 54 -0.63 5.53 12.28
N VAL A 55 0.47 6.21 11.97
CA VAL A 55 1.59 6.48 12.88
C VAL A 55 1.87 7.98 12.81
N SER A 56 2.03 8.63 13.96
CA SER A 56 2.44 10.03 14.01
C SER A 56 3.92 10.19 13.66
N ILE A 57 4.24 11.20 12.88
CA ILE A 57 5.62 11.66 12.64
C ILE A 57 6.15 12.37 13.90
N ASP A 58 7.44 12.63 13.96
CA ASP A 58 8.03 13.38 15.05
C ASP A 58 7.65 14.87 14.97
N ALA A 59 7.76 15.58 16.09
CA ALA A 59 7.64 17.03 16.13
C ALA A 59 8.76 17.67 15.28
N GLY A 60 8.44 18.74 14.53
CA GLY A 60 9.38 19.42 13.64
C GLY A 60 8.72 19.93 12.37
N PRO A 61 9.49 20.17 11.29
CA PRO A 61 8.98 20.72 10.03
C PRO A 61 8.12 19.73 9.24
N GLY A 62 8.22 18.42 9.56
CA GLY A 62 7.59 17.34 8.80
C GLY A 62 6.09 17.54 8.58
N ARG A 63 5.66 17.33 7.32
CA ARG A 63 4.27 17.48 6.88
C ARG A 63 3.89 16.41 5.88
N ILE A 64 2.68 15.89 5.99
CA ILE A 64 2.07 14.97 5.05
C ILE A 64 0.70 15.48 4.63
N GLU A 65 0.49 15.57 3.33
CA GLU A 65 -0.78 15.97 2.73
C GLU A 65 -1.25 14.88 1.77
N ALA A 66 -2.54 14.59 1.79
CA ALA A 66 -3.18 13.75 0.80
C ALA A 66 -4.39 14.48 0.22
N PHE A 67 -4.53 14.49 -1.10
CA PHE A 67 -5.61 15.17 -1.82
C PHE A 67 -5.70 16.67 -1.51
N GLY A 68 -4.57 17.33 -1.23
CA GLY A 68 -4.51 18.73 -0.82
C GLY A 68 -4.89 19.00 0.64
N GLU A 69 -5.23 17.98 1.41
CA GLU A 69 -5.62 18.07 2.82
C GLU A 69 -4.49 17.55 3.73
N VAL A 70 -4.27 18.22 4.87
CA VAL A 70 -3.23 17.83 5.83
C VAL A 70 -3.63 16.54 6.56
N VAL A 71 -2.86 15.46 6.34
CA VAL A 71 -2.97 14.21 7.08
C VAL A 71 -2.35 14.37 8.47
N GLN A 72 -1.15 14.95 8.52
CA GLN A 72 -0.44 15.27 9.76
C GLN A 72 0.68 16.28 9.52
N GLN A 73 1.04 17.02 10.58
CA GLN A 73 2.10 18.01 10.57
C GLN A 73 2.67 18.20 11.97
N GLY A 74 4.00 18.35 12.09
CA GLY A 74 4.66 18.68 13.35
C GLY A 74 4.36 17.71 14.51
N GLY A 75 4.21 16.42 14.20
CA GLY A 75 3.91 15.37 15.18
C GLY A 75 2.43 15.20 15.51
N ARG A 76 1.54 15.98 14.89
CA ARG A 76 0.10 15.95 15.17
C ARG A 76 -0.70 15.44 13.96
N ILE A 77 -1.48 14.39 14.18
CA ILE A 77 -2.43 13.88 13.19
C ILE A 77 -3.64 14.81 13.13
N SER A 78 -4.10 15.13 11.92
CA SER A 78 -5.26 15.99 11.68
C SER A 78 -6.54 15.41 12.28
N ALA A 79 -7.41 16.26 12.79
CA ALA A 79 -8.76 15.87 13.23
C ALA A 79 -9.60 15.31 12.05
N GLU A 80 -9.34 15.79 10.83
CA GLU A 80 -10.03 15.36 9.61
C GLU A 80 -9.47 14.07 9.00
N VAL A 81 -8.47 13.45 9.62
CA VAL A 81 -7.78 12.25 9.08
C VAL A 81 -8.74 11.11 8.73
N ARG A 82 -9.87 10.98 9.43
CA ARG A 82 -10.88 9.94 9.12
C ARG A 82 -11.50 10.13 7.73
N LYS A 83 -11.78 11.37 7.33
CA LYS A 83 -12.31 11.70 6.00
C LYS A 83 -11.27 11.42 4.92
N ILE A 84 -10.01 11.79 5.18
CA ILE A 84 -8.89 11.54 4.27
C ILE A 84 -8.69 10.04 4.10
N ARG A 85 -8.65 9.27 5.20
CA ARG A 85 -8.51 7.79 5.16
C ARG A 85 -9.64 7.10 4.42
N ALA A 86 -10.85 7.65 4.41
CA ALA A 86 -11.95 7.09 3.61
C ALA A 86 -11.65 7.07 2.10
N ARG A 87 -10.67 7.86 1.64
CA ARG A 87 -10.20 7.94 0.25
C ARG A 87 -8.88 7.18 0.02
N ILE A 88 -8.26 6.66 1.08
CA ILE A 88 -7.00 5.90 1.04
C ILE A 88 -7.30 4.43 1.33
N GLY A 89 -7.05 3.55 0.37
CA GLY A 89 -7.06 2.11 0.57
C GLY A 89 -5.75 1.65 1.20
N PHE A 90 -5.81 0.73 2.15
CA PHE A 90 -4.61 0.14 2.73
C PHE A 90 -4.68 -1.38 2.63
N VAL A 91 -3.69 -1.97 1.96
CA VAL A 91 -3.48 -3.42 1.82
C VAL A 91 -2.29 -3.80 2.69
N PHE A 92 -2.53 -4.55 3.76
CA PHE A 92 -1.51 -4.93 4.74
C PHE A 92 -0.87 -6.28 4.39
N GLN A 93 0.34 -6.51 4.84
CA GLN A 93 1.06 -7.77 4.72
C GLN A 93 0.29 -8.94 5.37
N GLN A 94 -0.34 -8.72 6.53
CA GLN A 94 -1.11 -9.72 7.28
C GLN A 94 -2.60 -9.73 6.92
N PHE A 95 -2.98 -9.26 5.72
CA PHE A 95 -4.33 -9.18 5.17
C PHE A 95 -5.34 -8.34 5.99
N ASN A 96 -5.23 -8.31 7.30
CA ASN A 96 -6.12 -7.64 8.27
C ASN A 96 -7.60 -7.92 7.99
N LEU A 97 -7.94 -9.19 7.76
CA LEU A 97 -9.30 -9.68 7.67
C LEU A 97 -9.78 -10.17 9.03
N VAL A 98 -11.06 -10.02 9.26
CA VAL A 98 -11.72 -10.65 10.43
C VAL A 98 -12.05 -12.09 10.06
N GLY A 99 -11.23 -13.05 10.52
CA GLY A 99 -11.28 -14.45 10.10
C GLY A 99 -12.66 -15.10 10.22
N ARG A 100 -13.39 -14.81 11.31
CA ARG A 100 -14.72 -15.36 11.58
C ARG A 100 -15.84 -14.80 10.68
N LEU A 101 -15.61 -13.66 10.03
CA LEU A 101 -16.58 -13.06 9.12
C LEU A 101 -16.42 -13.64 7.71
N SER A 102 -17.51 -13.58 6.94
CA SER A 102 -17.49 -13.99 5.54
C SER A 102 -16.59 -13.07 4.70
N ILE A 103 -16.17 -13.58 3.55
CA ILE A 103 -15.45 -12.81 2.52
C ILE A 103 -16.27 -11.57 2.12
N PHE A 104 -17.58 -11.77 1.91
CA PHE A 104 -18.49 -10.66 1.61
C PHE A 104 -18.43 -9.58 2.70
N THR A 105 -18.58 -9.96 3.96
CA THR A 105 -18.57 -9.00 5.07
C THR A 105 -17.23 -8.30 5.18
N ASN A 106 -16.11 -9.03 5.03
CA ASN A 106 -14.77 -8.43 5.04
C ASN A 106 -14.57 -7.39 3.91
N ALA A 107 -15.09 -7.65 2.71
CA ALA A 107 -15.07 -6.68 1.61
C ALA A 107 -16.01 -5.49 1.90
N ALA A 108 -17.21 -5.75 2.46
CA ALA A 108 -18.19 -4.73 2.81
C ALA A 108 -17.70 -3.74 3.88
N LEU A 109 -16.73 -4.11 4.72
CA LEU A 109 -16.09 -3.18 5.67
C LEU A 109 -15.48 -1.96 4.96
N GLY A 110 -15.16 -2.04 3.67
CA GLY A 110 -14.73 -0.89 2.86
C GLY A 110 -15.78 0.23 2.78
N LEU A 111 -17.05 -0.06 3.01
CA LEU A 111 -18.14 0.93 3.03
C LEU A 111 -18.16 1.79 4.30
N LEU A 112 -17.53 1.34 5.41
CA LEU A 112 -17.67 1.98 6.73
C LEU A 112 -17.29 3.45 6.78
N GLY A 113 -16.36 3.88 5.92
CA GLY A 113 -15.98 5.29 5.80
C GLY A 113 -17.02 6.19 5.11
N ARG A 114 -18.08 5.60 4.53
CA ARG A 114 -19.05 6.28 3.65
C ARG A 114 -20.50 6.16 4.08
N ILE A 115 -20.81 5.26 4.99
CA ILE A 115 -22.15 5.02 5.49
C ILE A 115 -22.27 5.42 6.97
N ALA A 116 -23.49 5.67 7.42
CA ALA A 116 -23.74 5.97 8.83
C ALA A 116 -23.27 4.82 9.73
N GLY A 117 -22.46 5.14 10.75
CA GLY A 117 -21.73 4.17 11.57
C GLY A 117 -22.60 3.04 12.14
N VAL A 118 -23.79 3.36 12.66
CA VAL A 118 -24.72 2.36 13.24
C VAL A 118 -25.13 1.31 12.20
N ARG A 119 -25.47 1.73 10.99
CA ARG A 119 -25.85 0.83 9.90
C ARG A 119 -24.72 -0.13 9.50
N GLY A 120 -23.49 0.43 9.42
CA GLY A 120 -22.32 -0.36 9.05
C GLY A 120 -21.95 -1.40 10.10
N VAL A 121 -21.99 -1.05 11.38
CA VAL A 121 -21.72 -1.97 12.49
C VAL A 121 -22.78 -3.08 12.56
N ALA A 122 -24.05 -2.76 12.30
CA ALA A 122 -25.15 -3.73 12.25
C ALA A 122 -25.14 -4.60 10.97
N GLY A 123 -24.26 -4.36 10.00
CA GLY A 123 -24.22 -5.13 8.75
C GLY A 123 -25.45 -4.91 7.84
N LEU A 124 -26.13 -3.78 8.00
CA LEU A 124 -27.35 -3.47 7.25
C LEU A 124 -26.99 -2.79 5.92
N TRP A 125 -26.64 -3.61 4.92
CA TRP A 125 -26.28 -3.17 3.58
C TRP A 125 -27.51 -3.04 2.68
N SER A 126 -27.61 -1.93 1.95
CA SER A 126 -28.64 -1.76 0.92
C SER A 126 -28.42 -2.72 -0.27
N PRO A 127 -29.43 -2.97 -1.13
CA PRO A 127 -29.24 -3.77 -2.35
C PRO A 127 -28.12 -3.24 -3.24
N THR A 128 -28.01 -1.92 -3.40
CA THR A 128 -26.94 -1.27 -4.18
C THR A 128 -25.55 -1.51 -3.58
N GLU A 129 -25.42 -1.42 -2.24
CA GLU A 129 -24.18 -1.70 -1.53
C GLU A 129 -23.77 -3.17 -1.66
N LYS A 130 -24.74 -4.10 -1.52
CA LYS A 130 -24.51 -5.53 -1.74
C LYS A 130 -24.04 -5.81 -3.18
N GLY A 131 -24.68 -5.18 -4.15
CA GLY A 131 -24.26 -5.28 -5.56
C GLY A 131 -22.83 -4.78 -5.79
N ALA A 132 -22.44 -3.65 -5.18
CA ALA A 132 -21.09 -3.12 -5.28
C ALA A 132 -20.05 -4.05 -4.65
N VAL A 133 -20.36 -4.66 -3.51
CA VAL A 133 -19.48 -5.66 -2.86
C VAL A 133 -19.32 -6.89 -3.74
N MET A 134 -20.41 -7.43 -4.29
CA MET A 134 -20.36 -8.60 -5.17
C MET A 134 -19.58 -8.31 -6.45
N ALA A 135 -19.75 -7.14 -7.05
CA ALA A 135 -18.98 -6.71 -8.22
C ALA A 135 -17.47 -6.62 -7.90
N ALA A 136 -17.11 -6.10 -6.73
CA ALA A 136 -15.71 -6.07 -6.31
C ALA A 136 -15.15 -7.49 -6.10
N LEU A 137 -15.91 -8.39 -5.48
CA LEU A 137 -15.52 -9.80 -5.30
C LEU A 137 -15.39 -10.52 -6.64
N GLN A 138 -16.26 -10.24 -7.60
CA GLN A 138 -16.15 -10.79 -8.96
C GLN A 138 -14.86 -10.32 -9.65
N ARG A 139 -14.48 -9.06 -9.53
CA ARG A 139 -13.24 -8.52 -10.10
C ARG A 139 -11.98 -9.19 -9.56
N VAL A 140 -12.00 -9.58 -8.28
CA VAL A 140 -10.87 -10.30 -7.68
C VAL A 140 -11.01 -11.83 -7.79
N GLY A 141 -12.05 -12.33 -8.49
CA GLY A 141 -12.29 -13.76 -8.74
C GLY A 141 -12.68 -14.55 -7.48
N LEU A 142 -13.50 -13.97 -6.61
CA LEU A 142 -13.94 -14.56 -5.35
C LEU A 142 -15.47 -14.46 -5.11
N ALA A 143 -16.27 -14.22 -6.15
CA ALA A 143 -17.71 -14.07 -6.02
C ALA A 143 -18.40 -15.35 -5.50
N GLU A 144 -17.95 -16.53 -5.99
CA GLU A 144 -18.51 -17.82 -5.57
C GLU A 144 -18.20 -18.17 -4.11
N GLN A 145 -17.09 -17.63 -3.58
CA GLN A 145 -16.64 -17.83 -2.21
C GLN A 145 -17.20 -16.77 -1.23
N ALA A 146 -18.08 -15.87 -1.69
CA ALA A 146 -18.54 -14.70 -0.91
C ALA A 146 -19.05 -15.04 0.49
N VAL A 147 -19.70 -16.19 0.68
CA VAL A 147 -20.26 -16.64 1.97
C VAL A 147 -19.26 -17.42 2.82
N GLN A 148 -18.09 -17.81 2.28
CA GLN A 148 -17.07 -18.52 3.04
C GLN A 148 -16.42 -17.59 4.07
N ARG A 149 -15.96 -18.17 5.18
CA ARG A 149 -15.21 -17.43 6.21
C ARG A 149 -13.82 -17.07 5.70
N ALA A 150 -13.31 -15.92 6.12
CA ALA A 150 -12.00 -15.45 5.68
C ALA A 150 -10.84 -16.32 6.22
N ASP A 151 -11.01 -17.03 7.33
CA ASP A 151 -10.00 -17.93 7.89
C ASP A 151 -9.92 -19.30 7.17
N THR A 152 -10.87 -19.61 6.28
CA THR A 152 -10.89 -20.90 5.54
C THR A 152 -10.31 -20.83 4.14
N ILE A 153 -9.87 -19.66 3.68
CA ILE A 153 -9.33 -19.44 2.34
C ILE A 153 -7.82 -19.25 2.36
N SER A 154 -7.15 -19.47 1.21
CA SER A 154 -5.69 -19.32 1.09
C SER A 154 -5.22 -17.87 1.31
N GLY A 155 -3.95 -17.66 1.66
CA GLY A 155 -3.34 -16.35 1.84
C GLY A 155 -3.50 -15.44 0.61
N GLY A 156 -3.30 -15.99 -0.60
CA GLY A 156 -3.52 -15.25 -1.84
C GLY A 156 -4.98 -14.87 -2.07
N GLN A 157 -5.93 -15.69 -1.62
CA GLN A 157 -7.35 -15.33 -1.64
C GLN A 157 -7.63 -14.25 -0.59
N GLN A 158 -7.09 -14.34 0.62
CA GLN A 158 -7.23 -13.32 1.66
C GLN A 158 -6.71 -11.96 1.18
N GLN A 159 -5.57 -11.93 0.52
CA GLN A 159 -5.03 -10.70 -0.05
C GLN A 159 -5.95 -10.10 -1.12
N ARG A 160 -6.54 -10.95 -1.97
CA ARG A 160 -7.52 -10.47 -2.96
C ARG A 160 -8.80 -9.94 -2.31
N VAL A 161 -9.24 -10.47 -1.17
CA VAL A 161 -10.34 -9.88 -0.38
C VAL A 161 -9.95 -8.50 0.16
N ALA A 162 -8.71 -8.32 0.64
CA ALA A 162 -8.22 -7.01 1.06
C ALA A 162 -8.24 -5.98 -0.10
N ILE A 163 -7.91 -6.41 -1.32
CA ILE A 163 -8.04 -5.56 -2.53
C ILE A 163 -9.53 -5.29 -2.86
N ALA A 164 -10.41 -6.29 -2.75
CA ALA A 164 -11.85 -6.07 -2.93
C ALA A 164 -12.40 -5.02 -1.94
N ARG A 165 -11.93 -5.01 -0.69
CA ARG A 165 -12.26 -3.98 0.31
C ARG A 165 -11.86 -2.58 -0.17
N VAL A 166 -10.68 -2.43 -0.76
CA VAL A 166 -10.19 -1.16 -1.33
C VAL A 166 -11.07 -0.70 -2.51
N LEU A 167 -11.51 -1.63 -3.36
CA LEU A 167 -12.46 -1.36 -4.44
C LEU A 167 -13.81 -0.86 -3.91
N VAL A 168 -14.37 -1.55 -2.93
CA VAL A 168 -15.64 -1.19 -2.28
C VAL A 168 -15.54 0.17 -1.61
N GLN A 169 -14.38 0.49 -1.02
CA GLN A 169 -14.08 1.79 -0.43
C GLN A 169 -14.04 2.92 -1.47
N ARG A 170 -13.87 2.60 -2.77
CA ARG A 170 -13.61 3.57 -3.85
C ARG A 170 -12.44 4.48 -3.51
N ALA A 171 -11.35 3.89 -3.07
CA ALA A 171 -10.13 4.61 -2.76
C ALA A 171 -9.59 5.32 -4.02
N GLN A 172 -8.90 6.43 -3.83
CA GLN A 172 -8.20 7.19 -4.89
C GLN A 172 -6.69 6.97 -4.83
N LEU A 173 -6.19 6.58 -3.66
CA LEU A 173 -4.80 6.24 -3.39
C LEU A 173 -4.76 4.92 -2.64
N VAL A 174 -3.85 4.03 -3.02
CA VAL A 174 -3.66 2.71 -2.39
C VAL A 174 -2.26 2.61 -1.83
N PHE A 175 -2.15 2.35 -0.54
CA PHE A 175 -0.92 1.91 0.09
C PHE A 175 -0.94 0.39 0.24
N ALA A 176 0.07 -0.29 -0.27
CA ALA A 176 0.23 -1.73 -0.15
C ALA A 176 1.55 -2.05 0.57
N ASP A 177 1.46 -2.50 1.82
CA ASP A 177 2.62 -2.82 2.66
C ASP A 177 2.93 -4.31 2.50
N GLU A 178 3.95 -4.61 1.67
CA GLU A 178 4.43 -5.96 1.35
C GLU A 178 3.31 -6.95 0.93
N PRO A 179 2.49 -6.59 -0.05
CA PRO A 179 1.25 -7.32 -0.34
C PRO A 179 1.46 -8.74 -0.88
N VAL A 180 2.71 -9.12 -1.19
CA VAL A 180 3.05 -10.42 -1.80
C VAL A 180 4.07 -11.23 -0.99
N ALA A 181 4.56 -10.72 0.14
CA ALA A 181 5.68 -11.31 0.87
C ALA A 181 5.45 -12.76 1.38
N SER A 182 4.20 -13.11 1.66
CA SER A 182 3.83 -14.43 2.22
C SER A 182 3.07 -15.31 1.23
N LEU A 183 3.14 -15.00 -0.07
CA LEU A 183 2.37 -15.68 -1.11
C LEU A 183 3.28 -16.55 -1.99
N ASP A 184 2.69 -17.62 -2.51
CA ASP A 184 3.31 -18.39 -3.59
C ASP A 184 3.46 -17.53 -4.85
N PRO A 185 4.39 -17.85 -5.78
CA PRO A 185 4.66 -17.00 -6.95
C PRO A 185 3.46 -16.77 -7.88
N VAL A 186 2.51 -17.71 -7.95
CA VAL A 186 1.31 -17.58 -8.79
C VAL A 186 0.33 -16.60 -8.15
N SER A 187 0.10 -16.74 -6.85
CA SER A 187 -0.76 -15.82 -6.07
C SER A 187 -0.18 -14.42 -6.02
N ALA A 188 1.14 -14.29 -5.84
CA ALA A 188 1.85 -13.00 -5.83
C ALA A 188 1.65 -12.25 -7.16
N ARG A 189 1.83 -12.93 -8.30
CA ARG A 189 1.56 -12.35 -9.62
C ARG A 189 0.13 -11.86 -9.76
N LYS A 190 -0.86 -12.68 -9.37
CA LYS A 190 -2.28 -12.28 -9.43
C LYS A 190 -2.58 -11.03 -8.60
N VAL A 191 -1.97 -10.88 -7.43
CA VAL A 191 -2.11 -9.70 -6.57
C VAL A 191 -1.50 -8.47 -7.24
N MET A 192 -0.29 -8.57 -7.79
CA MET A 192 0.36 -7.46 -8.49
C MET A 192 -0.38 -7.07 -9.78
N ASP A 193 -0.86 -8.05 -10.54
CA ASP A 193 -1.68 -7.81 -11.74
C ASP A 193 -2.97 -7.05 -11.39
N LEU A 194 -3.63 -7.40 -10.27
CA LEU A 194 -4.81 -6.69 -9.78
C LEU A 194 -4.48 -5.24 -9.40
N LEU A 195 -3.40 -5.00 -8.65
CA LEU A 195 -2.99 -3.63 -8.29
C LEU A 195 -2.67 -2.80 -9.54
N CYS A 196 -1.97 -3.40 -10.51
CA CYS A 196 -1.66 -2.77 -11.78
C CYS A 196 -2.92 -2.46 -12.60
N ASP A 197 -3.89 -3.39 -12.62
CA ASP A 197 -5.17 -3.19 -13.30
C ASP A 197 -5.99 -2.05 -12.69
N LEU A 198 -6.02 -1.95 -11.35
CA LEU A 198 -6.63 -0.84 -10.63
C LEU A 198 -5.97 0.50 -10.97
N ASN A 199 -4.64 0.54 -10.96
CA ASN A 199 -3.90 1.73 -11.34
C ASN A 199 -4.24 2.18 -12.77
N ARG A 200 -4.20 1.25 -13.74
CA ARG A 200 -4.39 1.57 -15.17
C ARG A 200 -5.83 1.92 -15.53
N ARG A 201 -6.82 1.18 -15.01
CA ARG A 201 -8.23 1.35 -15.40
C ARG A 201 -8.95 2.44 -14.63
N GLU A 202 -8.57 2.67 -13.38
CA GLU A 202 -9.24 3.62 -12.50
C GLU A 202 -8.41 4.86 -12.19
N GLY A 203 -7.18 4.92 -12.69
CA GLY A 203 -6.28 6.05 -12.45
C GLY A 203 -5.84 6.19 -11.00
N LEU A 204 -5.94 5.11 -10.20
CA LEU A 204 -5.55 5.13 -8.81
C LEU A 204 -4.04 5.38 -8.66
N GLY A 205 -3.65 6.23 -7.72
CA GLY A 205 -2.28 6.24 -7.22
C GLY A 205 -2.00 4.98 -6.42
N VAL A 206 -0.90 4.28 -6.69
CA VAL A 206 -0.48 3.08 -5.96
C VAL A 206 0.93 3.27 -5.42
N PHE A 207 1.10 3.14 -4.12
CA PHE A 207 2.40 3.15 -3.45
C PHE A 207 2.58 1.81 -2.75
N VAL A 208 3.40 0.92 -3.32
CA VAL A 208 3.58 -0.46 -2.87
C VAL A 208 4.98 -0.70 -2.34
N SER A 209 5.10 -1.16 -1.09
CA SER A 209 6.38 -1.64 -0.58
C SER A 209 6.63 -3.08 -1.03
N LEU A 210 7.85 -3.34 -1.51
CA LEU A 210 8.26 -4.63 -2.03
C LEU A 210 9.65 -5.01 -1.48
N HIS A 211 9.81 -6.29 -1.12
CA HIS A 211 11.13 -6.86 -0.85
C HIS A 211 11.80 -7.36 -2.12
N GLN A 212 11.00 -7.92 -3.03
CA GLN A 212 11.49 -8.48 -4.29
C GLN A 212 11.61 -7.37 -5.32
N VAL A 213 12.84 -7.02 -5.68
CA VAL A 213 13.16 -5.95 -6.64
C VAL A 213 12.59 -6.28 -8.04
N ASP A 214 12.53 -7.55 -8.43
CA ASP A 214 11.96 -8.01 -9.71
C ASP A 214 10.52 -7.53 -9.91
N TYR A 215 9.69 -7.60 -8.88
CA TYR A 215 8.32 -7.07 -8.95
C TYR A 215 8.33 -5.55 -9.12
N ALA A 216 9.21 -4.83 -8.44
CA ALA A 216 9.33 -3.38 -8.58
C ALA A 216 9.71 -3.00 -10.01
N LEU A 217 10.72 -3.66 -10.58
CA LEU A 217 11.20 -3.43 -11.96
C LEU A 217 10.12 -3.77 -12.99
N ARG A 218 9.35 -4.83 -12.76
CA ARG A 218 8.35 -5.33 -13.71
C ARG A 218 7.05 -4.53 -13.71
N TYR A 219 6.57 -4.10 -12.54
CA TYR A 219 5.22 -3.56 -12.38
C TYR A 219 5.18 -2.05 -12.20
N CYS A 220 6.25 -1.43 -11.70
CA CYS A 220 6.23 -0.02 -11.33
C CYS A 220 6.99 0.85 -12.34
N ARG A 221 6.52 2.06 -12.56
CA ARG A 221 7.16 3.03 -13.45
C ARG A 221 8.14 3.96 -12.74
N ARG A 222 8.04 4.04 -11.42
CA ARG A 222 8.93 4.80 -10.55
C ARG A 222 9.26 3.94 -9.34
N ILE A 223 10.51 3.99 -8.92
CA ILE A 223 11.03 3.27 -7.77
C ILE A 223 11.61 4.29 -6.81
N VAL A 224 11.19 4.22 -5.56
CA VAL A 224 11.77 4.94 -4.43
C VAL A 224 12.47 3.91 -3.56
N ALA A 225 13.77 4.08 -3.32
CA ALA A 225 14.50 3.20 -2.43
C ALA A 225 14.82 3.93 -1.11
N LEU A 226 14.51 3.26 0.00
CA LEU A 226 14.88 3.71 1.33
C LEU A 226 16.08 2.92 1.86
N LYS A 227 17.07 3.64 2.41
CA LYS A 227 18.17 3.10 3.18
C LYS A 227 18.36 3.95 4.44
N ASP A 228 18.43 3.32 5.60
CA ASP A 228 18.64 3.98 6.89
C ASP A 228 17.71 5.19 7.14
N GLY A 229 16.44 5.03 6.75
CA GLY A 229 15.41 6.05 6.90
C GLY A 229 15.46 7.19 5.89
N LYS A 230 16.38 7.17 4.91
CA LYS A 230 16.55 8.20 3.88
C LYS A 230 16.21 7.66 2.49
N ILE A 231 15.83 8.54 1.58
CA ILE A 231 15.70 8.20 0.16
C ILE A 231 17.12 8.07 -0.41
N ALA A 232 17.45 6.85 -0.85
CA ALA A 232 18.70 6.54 -1.52
C ALA A 232 18.57 6.57 -3.06
N TYR A 233 17.35 6.36 -3.58
CA TYR A 233 17.03 6.43 -4.98
C TYR A 233 15.58 6.88 -5.17
N ASP A 234 15.32 7.68 -6.19
CA ASP A 234 13.99 8.06 -6.66
C ASP A 234 14.05 8.29 -8.16
N GLY A 235 13.47 7.37 -8.93
CA GLY A 235 13.56 7.45 -10.39
C GLY A 235 12.93 6.26 -11.11
N PRO A 236 13.07 6.20 -12.45
CA PRO A 236 12.56 5.11 -13.27
C PRO A 236 13.34 3.80 -13.03
N PRO A 237 12.72 2.62 -13.27
CA PRO A 237 13.41 1.33 -13.15
C PRO A 237 14.75 1.24 -13.89
N ALA A 238 14.85 1.88 -15.06
CA ALA A 238 16.07 1.86 -15.88
C ALA A 238 17.31 2.51 -15.23
N GLY A 239 17.10 3.38 -14.23
CA GLY A 239 18.21 4.01 -13.49
C GLY A 239 18.64 3.20 -12.25
N LEU A 240 17.97 2.09 -11.95
CA LEU A 240 18.31 1.23 -10.83
C LEU A 240 19.26 0.11 -11.31
N ASP A 241 20.49 0.51 -11.61
CA ASP A 241 21.54 -0.39 -12.07
C ASP A 241 22.16 -1.21 -10.92
N ARG A 242 23.12 -2.08 -11.25
CA ARG A 242 23.87 -2.92 -10.29
C ARG A 242 24.50 -2.08 -9.19
N THR A 243 25.13 -0.95 -9.56
CA THR A 243 25.81 -0.06 -8.62
C THR A 243 24.83 0.54 -7.62
N ALA A 244 23.67 1.01 -8.10
CA ALA A 244 22.60 1.53 -7.25
C ALA A 244 22.03 0.47 -6.31
N LEU A 245 21.82 -0.76 -6.78
CA LEU A 245 21.33 -1.88 -5.96
C LEU A 245 22.34 -2.26 -4.88
N VAL A 246 23.63 -2.35 -5.19
CA VAL A 246 24.69 -2.60 -4.20
C VAL A 246 24.77 -1.46 -3.18
N ALA A 247 24.64 -0.21 -3.61
CA ALA A 247 24.61 0.94 -2.71
C ALA A 247 23.42 0.90 -1.73
N ILE A 248 22.25 0.40 -2.17
CA ILE A 248 21.03 0.30 -1.36
C ILE A 248 21.09 -0.90 -0.41
N TYR A 249 21.36 -2.10 -0.94
CA TYR A 249 21.22 -3.36 -0.21
C TYR A 249 22.52 -3.91 0.37
N GLY A 250 23.66 -3.45 -0.10
CA GLY A 250 24.97 -4.02 0.19
C GLY A 250 25.43 -5.01 -0.89
N PRO A 251 26.70 -5.46 -0.82
CA PRO A 251 27.29 -6.36 -1.84
C PRO A 251 26.60 -7.71 -1.94
N GLU A 252 25.97 -8.18 -0.87
CA GLU A 252 25.26 -9.49 -0.82
C GLU A 252 24.11 -9.59 -1.84
N ILE A 253 23.61 -8.48 -2.36
CA ILE A 253 22.57 -8.49 -3.39
C ILE A 253 23.07 -9.05 -4.72
N GLU A 254 24.37 -9.02 -4.96
CA GLU A 254 24.98 -9.52 -6.18
C GLU A 254 24.73 -11.04 -6.33
N ASP A 255 24.84 -11.77 -5.24
CA ASP A 255 24.62 -13.22 -5.22
C ASP A 255 23.16 -13.58 -5.53
N VAL A 256 22.21 -12.70 -5.19
CA VAL A 256 20.76 -12.93 -5.39
C VAL A 256 20.32 -12.64 -6.82
N PHE A 257 20.89 -11.60 -7.46
CA PHE A 257 20.41 -11.10 -8.76
C PHE A 257 21.25 -11.56 -9.95
N TRP A 258 22.52 -11.91 -9.73
CA TRP A 258 23.49 -12.22 -10.82
C TRP A 258 24.18 -13.57 -10.62
N GLU A 259 23.64 -14.50 -9.82
CA GLU A 259 24.08 -15.90 -9.80
C GLU A 259 23.90 -16.51 -11.19
N GLY A 260 24.99 -16.55 -11.98
CA GLY A 260 25.04 -17.19 -13.30
C GLY A 260 25.69 -16.38 -14.41
N GLU A 261 26.00 -15.11 -14.23
CA GLU A 261 26.85 -14.40 -15.19
C GLU A 261 28.34 -14.61 -14.82
N PRO A 262 29.17 -15.05 -15.77
CA PRO A 262 30.62 -15.19 -15.52
C PRO A 262 31.22 -13.82 -15.23
N LYS A 263 32.03 -13.74 -14.19
CA LYS A 263 32.82 -12.56 -13.78
C LYS A 263 33.79 -12.14 -14.87
#